data_b52d82378205e54c3c6bf09ca1f9790c
#
_entry.id   b52d82378205e54c3c6bf09ca1f9790c
#
_cell.length_a   1.000
_cell.length_b   1.000
_cell.length_c   1.000
_cell.angle_alpha   90.00
_cell.angle_beta   90.00
_cell.angle_gamma   90.00
#
_symmetry.space_group_name_H-M   'P 1'
#
loop_
_entity.id
_entity.type
_entity.pdbx_description
1 polymer ?
#
loop_
_entity_poly.entity_id
_entity_poly.type
_entity_poly.pdbx_seq_one_letter_code
_entity_poly.pdbx_strand_id
1 'polypeptide(L)'
;QVASAISMARVSPDELGTPMEHEFIHWMRLCYLPFYAKDGSYAWNDLNDWIDETNKRGKEHMKRFLAFCSEASRECMLLSVGAANMVRFDDSVIPGFSKFSRFIHSGNVEAIMELLGKASYAVERNANPRILLLDLSFKLNVLLNPRSS
;
A
#
# COMPACT_ATOMS: atom_id res chain seq x y z
N GLN A 1 -1.60 -17.42 5.40
CA GLN A 1 -0.39 -17.41 6.03
C GLN A 1 0.53 -18.39 5.45
N VAL A 2 0.20 -19.65 5.47
CA VAL A 2 1.03 -20.67 4.87
C VAL A 2 1.21 -20.37 3.39
N ALA A 3 0.16 -19.95 2.72
CA ALA A 3 0.26 -19.61 1.30
C ALA A 3 1.21 -18.45 1.08
N SER A 4 1.18 -17.48 1.94
CA SER A 4 2.05 -16.33 1.83
C SER A 4 3.51 -16.72 2.03
N ALA A 5 3.77 -17.54 3.03
CA ALA A 5 5.13 -17.99 3.30
C ALA A 5 5.65 -18.85 2.16
N ILE A 6 4.82 -19.72 1.63
CA ILE A 6 5.22 -20.57 0.53
C ILE A 6 5.51 -19.73 -0.72
N SER A 7 4.66 -18.74 -0.95
CA SER A 7 4.85 -17.85 -2.08
C SER A 7 6.17 -17.12 -1.99
N MET A 8 6.49 -16.62 -0.81
CA MET A 8 7.74 -15.92 -0.62
C MET A 8 8.94 -16.83 -0.77
N ALA A 9 8.83 -18.07 -0.36
CA ALA A 9 9.91 -19.02 -0.48
C ALA A 9 10.24 -19.34 -1.94
N ARG A 10 9.31 -19.03 -2.84
CA ARG A 10 9.54 -19.30 -4.25
C ARG A 10 10.00 -18.09 -5.03
N VAL A 11 10.05 -16.96 -4.37
CA VAL A 11 10.46 -15.72 -5.01
C VAL A 11 11.96 -15.74 -5.23
N SER A 12 12.41 -15.13 -6.31
CA SER A 12 13.84 -15.08 -6.59
C SER A 12 14.55 -14.23 -5.54
N PRO A 13 15.84 -14.44 -5.34
CA PRO A 13 16.56 -13.63 -4.36
C PRO A 13 16.43 -12.14 -4.57
N ASP A 14 16.35 -11.69 -5.82
CA ASP A 14 16.19 -10.29 -6.11
C ASP A 14 14.89 -9.74 -5.59
N GLU A 15 13.85 -10.57 -5.57
CA GLU A 15 12.55 -10.13 -5.13
C GLU A 15 12.36 -10.26 -3.64
N LEU A 16 13.33 -10.88 -2.97
CA LEU A 16 13.23 -11.04 -1.53
C LEU A 16 13.68 -9.81 -0.77
N GLY A 17 14.07 -8.74 -1.48
CA GLY A 17 14.56 -7.56 -0.82
C GLY A 17 13.62 -7.07 0.26
N THR A 18 12.40 -6.69 -0.10
CA THR A 18 11.42 -6.21 0.86
C THR A 18 10.11 -6.92 0.61
N PRO A 19 9.65 -7.73 1.57
CA PRO A 19 8.38 -8.42 1.39
C PRO A 19 7.23 -7.45 1.18
N MET A 20 6.24 -7.85 0.41
CA MET A 20 5.10 -6.99 0.11
C MET A 20 4.39 -6.53 1.37
N GLU A 21 4.42 -7.35 2.42
CA GLU A 21 3.82 -6.97 3.69
C GLU A 21 4.45 -5.71 4.26
N HIS A 22 5.78 -5.63 4.22
CA HIS A 22 6.48 -4.45 4.71
C HIS A 22 6.30 -3.29 3.76
N GLU A 23 6.26 -3.57 2.46
CA GLU A 23 6.10 -2.52 1.46
C GLU A 23 4.74 -1.83 1.59
N PHE A 24 3.71 -2.61 1.88
CA PHE A 24 2.37 -2.05 2.04
C PHE A 24 2.36 -1.01 3.15
N ILE A 25 2.85 -1.38 4.33
CA ILE A 25 2.85 -0.46 5.46
C ILE A 25 3.75 0.74 5.18
N HIS A 26 4.91 0.48 4.59
CA HIS A 26 5.85 1.55 4.31
C HIS A 26 5.25 2.58 3.34
N TRP A 27 4.67 2.11 2.25
CA TRP A 27 4.07 3.01 1.28
C TRP A 27 2.87 3.75 1.87
N MET A 28 2.03 3.05 2.61
CA MET A 28 0.87 3.70 3.20
C MET A 28 1.28 4.77 4.21
N ARG A 29 2.36 4.54 4.94
CA ARG A 29 2.86 5.57 5.84
C ARG A 29 3.38 6.76 5.07
N LEU A 30 4.07 6.52 3.96
CA LEU A 30 4.53 7.61 3.11
C LEU A 30 3.34 8.41 2.57
N CYS A 31 2.28 7.72 2.20
CA CYS A 31 1.07 8.40 1.72
C CYS A 31 0.39 9.17 2.82
N TYR A 32 0.44 8.65 4.05
CA TYR A 32 -0.22 9.31 5.17
C TYR A 32 0.49 10.59 5.60
N LEU A 33 1.83 10.61 5.51
CA LEU A 33 2.58 11.76 5.97
C LEU A 33 2.28 12.99 5.13
N PRO A 34 2.35 14.18 5.73
CA PRO A 34 2.14 15.40 4.95
C PRO A 34 3.29 15.57 3.97
N PHE A 35 2.93 15.75 2.72
CA PHE A 35 3.94 15.94 1.69
C PHE A 35 4.65 17.27 1.85
N TYR A 36 4.03 18.18 2.58
CA TYR A 36 4.63 19.49 2.83
C TYR A 36 4.88 19.63 4.32
N ALA A 37 5.91 18.99 4.79
CA ALA A 37 6.35 19.21 6.17
C ALA A 37 6.86 20.63 6.27
N LYS A 38 6.92 21.15 7.49
CA LYS A 38 7.36 22.51 7.68
C LYS A 38 8.74 22.77 7.14
N ASP A 39 9.61 21.78 7.25
CA ASP A 39 10.95 21.91 6.71
C ASP A 39 10.99 21.33 5.30
N GLY A 40 9.89 20.84 4.86
CA GLY A 40 9.65 20.63 3.45
C GLY A 40 10.28 19.47 2.73
N SER A 41 10.93 18.57 3.36
CA SER A 41 11.67 17.73 2.49
C SER A 41 11.53 16.25 2.62
N TYR A 42 11.31 15.77 3.80
CA TYR A 42 11.47 14.35 3.97
C TYR A 42 10.46 13.48 3.32
N ALA A 43 9.19 13.72 3.54
CA ALA A 43 8.17 12.81 3.05
C ALA A 43 8.18 12.75 1.52
N TRP A 44 8.41 13.89 0.90
CA TRP A 44 8.45 13.95 -0.56
C TRP A 44 9.62 13.14 -1.12
N ASN A 45 10.79 13.33 -0.55
CA ASN A 45 11.96 12.62 -1.04
C ASN A 45 11.85 11.12 -0.83
N ASP A 46 11.36 10.74 0.34
CA ASP A 46 11.18 9.32 0.64
C ASP A 46 10.15 8.68 -0.29
N LEU A 47 9.07 9.39 -0.58
CA LEU A 47 8.07 8.87 -1.49
C LEU A 47 8.64 8.71 -2.90
N ASN A 48 9.38 9.69 -3.36
CA ASN A 48 9.99 9.59 -4.69
C ASN A 48 10.98 8.44 -4.77
N ASP A 49 11.78 8.26 -3.74
CA ASP A 49 12.72 7.15 -3.70
C ASP A 49 11.99 5.82 -3.76
N TRP A 50 10.91 5.70 -3.00
CA TRP A 50 10.13 4.47 -2.99
C TRP A 50 9.51 4.19 -4.37
N ILE A 51 8.99 5.24 -4.99
CA ILE A 51 8.39 5.10 -6.32
C ILE A 51 9.44 4.64 -7.33
N ASP A 52 10.62 5.24 -7.28
CA ASP A 52 11.67 4.86 -8.20
C ASP A 52 12.10 3.41 -8.02
N GLU A 53 12.24 2.99 -6.76
CA GLU A 53 12.62 1.60 -6.49
C GLU A 53 11.55 0.63 -6.94
N THR A 54 10.28 0.98 -6.69
CA THR A 54 9.18 0.11 -7.09
C THR A 54 9.10 0.01 -8.60
N ASN A 55 9.30 1.14 -9.28
CA ASN A 55 9.26 1.17 -10.73
C ASN A 55 10.34 0.27 -11.33
N LYS A 56 11.51 0.21 -10.70
CA LYS A 56 12.59 -0.63 -11.20
C LYS A 56 12.23 -2.11 -11.15
N ARG A 57 11.32 -2.51 -10.31
CA ARG A 57 10.95 -3.91 -10.16
C ARG A 57 10.00 -4.41 -11.23
N GLY A 58 9.48 -3.50 -12.05
CA GLY A 58 8.75 -3.89 -13.24
C GLY A 58 7.25 -3.97 -13.09
N LYS A 59 6.61 -4.11 -14.23
CA LYS A 59 5.15 -4.08 -14.34
C LYS A 59 4.49 -5.22 -13.57
N GLU A 60 5.02 -6.41 -13.66
CA GLU A 60 4.40 -7.56 -12.98
C GLU A 60 4.46 -7.42 -11.47
N HIS A 61 5.60 -6.91 -10.97
CA HIS A 61 5.70 -6.66 -9.55
C HIS A 61 4.67 -5.62 -9.11
N MET A 62 4.54 -4.54 -9.88
CA MET A 62 3.62 -3.48 -9.53
C MET A 62 2.18 -3.98 -9.50
N LYS A 63 1.81 -4.82 -10.45
CA LYS A 63 0.46 -5.38 -10.48
C LYS A 63 0.21 -6.25 -9.25
N ARG A 64 1.16 -7.10 -8.91
CA ARG A 64 1.02 -7.96 -7.74
C ARG A 64 0.95 -7.13 -6.45
N PHE A 65 1.76 -6.08 -6.40
CA PHE A 65 1.78 -5.24 -5.22
C PHE A 65 0.44 -4.50 -5.04
N LEU A 66 -0.11 -3.96 -6.13
CA LEU A 66 -1.39 -3.25 -6.03
C LEU A 66 -2.51 -4.20 -5.63
N ALA A 67 -2.49 -5.43 -6.14
CA ALA A 67 -3.47 -6.43 -5.73
C ALA A 67 -3.33 -6.76 -4.25
N PHE A 68 -2.09 -6.90 -3.78
CA PHE A 68 -1.85 -7.15 -2.37
C PHE A 68 -2.36 -5.99 -1.51
N CYS A 69 -2.15 -4.76 -1.96
CA CYS A 69 -2.61 -3.59 -1.21
C CYS A 69 -4.13 -3.58 -1.07
N SER A 70 -4.85 -4.01 -2.10
CA SER A 70 -6.29 -4.11 -2.01
C SER A 70 -6.71 -5.12 -0.97
N GLU A 71 -6.07 -6.29 -0.95
CA GLU A 71 -6.37 -7.30 0.05
C GLU A 71 -6.06 -6.81 1.45
N ALA A 72 -4.91 -6.17 1.61
CA ALA A 72 -4.52 -5.67 2.93
C ALA A 72 -5.48 -4.58 3.40
N SER A 73 -5.95 -3.74 2.49
CA SER A 73 -6.90 -2.69 2.84
C SER A 73 -8.23 -3.30 3.30
N ARG A 74 -8.66 -4.36 2.65
CA ARG A 74 -9.87 -5.06 3.06
C ARG A 74 -9.71 -5.65 4.45
N GLU A 75 -8.53 -6.21 4.75
CA GLU A 75 -8.27 -6.75 6.07
C GLU A 75 -8.30 -5.66 7.15
N CYS A 76 -7.78 -4.48 6.82
CA CYS A 76 -7.86 -3.35 7.74
C CYS A 76 -9.32 -3.01 8.04
N MET A 77 -10.15 -3.01 7.01
CA MET A 77 -11.57 -2.71 7.20
C MET A 77 -12.22 -3.74 8.11
N LEU A 78 -11.88 -5.01 7.95
CA LEU A 78 -12.43 -6.05 8.81
C LEU A 78 -12.08 -5.81 10.27
N LEU A 79 -10.84 -5.39 10.53
CA LEU A 79 -10.47 -5.07 11.90
C LEU A 79 -11.29 -3.89 12.41
N SER A 80 -11.52 -2.90 11.57
CA SER A 80 -12.21 -1.70 12.02
C SER A 80 -13.68 -1.94 12.37
N VAL A 81 -14.28 -2.98 11.80
CA VAL A 81 -15.67 -3.29 12.12
C VAL A 81 -15.80 -4.43 13.13
N GLY A 82 -14.72 -4.78 13.79
CA GLY A 82 -14.77 -5.77 14.85
C GLY A 82 -14.77 -7.21 14.38
N ALA A 83 -14.42 -7.46 13.13
CA ALA A 83 -14.39 -8.82 12.59
C ALA A 83 -12.98 -9.38 12.63
N ALA A 84 -12.31 -9.20 13.75
CA ALA A 84 -10.91 -9.64 13.90
C ALA A 84 -10.74 -11.13 13.65
N ASN A 85 -11.75 -11.93 13.95
CA ASN A 85 -11.66 -13.37 13.73
C ASN A 85 -11.64 -13.75 12.25
N MET A 86 -11.97 -12.81 11.37
CA MET A 86 -11.93 -13.05 9.92
C MET A 86 -10.66 -12.52 9.28
N VAL A 87 -9.81 -11.86 10.05
CA VAL A 87 -8.61 -11.23 9.51
C VAL A 87 -7.50 -12.26 9.40
N ARG A 88 -6.87 -12.31 8.23
CA ARG A 88 -5.77 -13.25 7.99
C ARG A 88 -4.41 -12.64 8.33
N PHE A 89 -4.33 -11.32 8.38
CA PHE A 89 -3.08 -10.65 8.67
C PHE A 89 -3.08 -10.17 10.11
N ASP A 90 -1.95 -10.33 10.78
CA ASP A 90 -1.77 -9.76 12.11
C ASP A 90 -0.36 -9.20 12.17
N ASP A 91 0.04 -8.70 13.33
CA ASP A 91 1.33 -8.05 13.45
C ASP A 91 2.51 -9.00 13.24
N SER A 92 2.29 -10.30 13.32
CA SER A 92 3.37 -11.23 13.04
C SER A 92 3.60 -11.40 11.55
N VAL A 93 2.55 -11.18 10.75
CA VAL A 93 2.66 -11.26 9.29
C VAL A 93 3.05 -9.92 8.71
N ILE A 94 2.37 -8.86 9.17
CA ILE A 94 2.67 -7.50 8.71
C ILE A 94 2.99 -6.66 9.94
N PRO A 95 4.26 -6.45 10.25
CA PRO A 95 4.62 -5.64 11.41
C PRO A 95 3.97 -4.27 11.37
N GLY A 96 3.30 -3.90 12.46
CA GLY A 96 2.62 -2.61 12.54
C GLY A 96 1.23 -2.59 11.95
N PHE A 97 0.71 -3.76 11.52
CA PHE A 97 -0.57 -3.82 10.84
C PHE A 97 -1.73 -3.33 11.72
N SER A 98 -1.80 -3.82 12.94
CA SER A 98 -2.93 -3.44 13.80
C SER A 98 -2.91 -1.97 14.14
N LYS A 99 -1.72 -1.39 14.23
CA LYS A 99 -1.60 0.03 14.52
C LYS A 99 -2.01 0.87 13.32
N PHE A 100 -1.58 0.46 12.15
CA PHE A 100 -1.91 1.20 10.93
C PHE A 100 -3.35 0.98 10.51
N SER A 101 -3.92 -0.17 10.83
CA SER A 101 -5.23 -0.55 10.31
C SER A 101 -6.32 0.46 10.64
N ARG A 102 -6.14 1.22 11.70
CA ARG A 102 -7.17 2.20 12.06
C ARG A 102 -7.34 3.30 11.01
N PHE A 103 -6.36 3.47 10.13
CA PHE A 103 -6.44 4.50 9.11
C PHE A 103 -7.23 4.06 7.88
N ILE A 104 -7.55 2.76 7.77
CA ILE A 104 -8.37 2.25 6.68
C ILE A 104 -9.59 1.58 7.31
N HIS A 105 -10.74 2.15 7.07
CA HIS A 105 -11.96 1.74 7.74
C HIS A 105 -13.15 1.83 6.79
N SER A 106 -14.33 1.55 7.28
CA SER A 106 -15.52 1.51 6.42
C SER A 106 -15.79 2.85 5.74
N GLY A 107 -15.27 3.94 6.29
CA GLY A 107 -15.50 5.26 5.71
C GLY A 107 -14.64 5.57 4.50
N ASN A 108 -13.52 4.89 4.32
CA ASN A 108 -12.64 5.20 3.20
C ASN A 108 -12.19 3.98 2.40
N VAL A 109 -12.48 2.76 2.87
CA VAL A 109 -11.92 1.57 2.22
C VAL A 109 -12.43 1.41 0.79
N GLU A 110 -13.69 1.73 0.54
CA GLU A 110 -14.23 1.58 -0.80
C GLU A 110 -13.48 2.47 -1.78
N ALA A 111 -13.28 3.72 -1.40
CA ALA A 111 -12.57 4.66 -2.27
C ALA A 111 -11.13 4.22 -2.45
N ILE A 112 -10.49 3.72 -1.40
CA ILE A 112 -9.11 3.24 -1.50
C ILE A 112 -9.02 2.07 -2.46
N MET A 113 -9.91 1.09 -2.32
CA MET A 113 -9.87 -0.08 -3.18
C MET A 113 -10.19 0.28 -4.63
N GLU A 114 -11.06 1.25 -4.83
CA GLU A 114 -11.36 1.72 -6.17
C GLU A 114 -10.14 2.36 -6.81
N LEU A 115 -9.42 3.18 -6.05
CA LEU A 115 -8.20 3.79 -6.56
C LEU A 115 -7.16 2.73 -6.92
N LEU A 116 -7.00 1.74 -6.06
CA LEU A 116 -6.03 0.67 -6.32
C LEU A 116 -6.43 -0.14 -7.55
N GLY A 117 -7.72 -0.39 -7.71
CA GLY A 117 -8.20 -1.11 -8.88
C GLY A 117 -7.98 -0.34 -10.17
N LYS A 118 -8.25 0.95 -10.14
CA LYS A 118 -8.02 1.78 -11.32
C LYS A 118 -6.53 1.85 -11.66
N ALA A 119 -5.68 1.88 -10.63
CA ALA A 119 -4.25 1.89 -10.85
C ALA A 119 -3.78 0.59 -11.49
N SER A 120 -4.29 -0.54 -11.01
CA SER A 120 -3.96 -1.83 -11.61
C SER A 120 -4.35 -1.87 -13.08
N TYR A 121 -5.53 -1.36 -13.38
CA TYR A 121 -6.00 -1.32 -14.75
C TYR A 121 -5.07 -0.45 -15.60
N ALA A 122 -4.66 0.69 -15.07
CA ALA A 122 -3.78 1.60 -15.80
C ALA A 122 -2.41 0.98 -16.04
N VAL A 123 -1.89 0.25 -15.05
CA VAL A 123 -0.62 -0.45 -15.22
C VAL A 123 -0.73 -1.47 -16.36
N GLU A 124 -1.85 -2.19 -16.39
CA GLU A 124 -2.07 -3.17 -17.43
C GLU A 124 -2.05 -2.52 -18.81
N ARG A 125 -2.49 -1.29 -18.90
CA ARG A 125 -2.54 -0.57 -20.16
C ARG A 125 -1.30 0.30 -20.39
N ASN A 126 -0.25 0.01 -19.65
CA ASN A 126 1.06 0.63 -19.86
C ASN A 126 1.10 2.13 -19.57
N ALA A 127 0.32 2.57 -18.59
CA ALA A 127 0.42 3.93 -18.12
C ALA A 127 1.83 4.18 -17.56
N ASN A 128 2.26 5.42 -17.57
CA ASN A 128 3.56 5.76 -17.01
C ASN A 128 3.57 5.42 -15.51
N PRO A 129 4.39 4.49 -15.07
CA PRO A 129 4.30 4.02 -13.68
C PRO A 129 4.65 5.08 -12.66
N ARG A 130 5.62 5.93 -12.96
CA ARG A 130 6.01 6.95 -12.01
C ARG A 130 4.89 7.96 -11.78
N ILE A 131 4.31 8.45 -12.87
CA ILE A 131 3.21 9.41 -12.76
C ILE A 131 2.00 8.76 -12.10
N LEU A 132 1.74 7.51 -12.45
CA LEU A 132 0.62 6.79 -11.86
C LEU A 132 0.77 6.65 -10.36
N LEU A 133 1.94 6.25 -9.89
CA LEU A 133 2.16 6.07 -8.46
C LEU A 133 2.14 7.40 -7.71
N LEU A 134 2.64 8.46 -8.32
CA LEU A 134 2.57 9.77 -7.70
C LEU A 134 1.13 10.21 -7.51
N ASP A 135 0.35 10.12 -8.57
CA ASP A 135 -1.05 10.52 -8.52
C ASP A 135 -1.82 9.68 -7.49
N LEU A 136 -1.58 8.39 -7.50
CA LEU A 136 -2.23 7.48 -6.57
C LEU A 136 -1.86 7.83 -5.13
N SER A 137 -0.58 8.11 -4.88
CA SER A 137 -0.13 8.44 -3.54
C SER A 137 -0.76 9.73 -3.03
N PHE A 138 -0.90 10.73 -3.90
CA PHE A 138 -1.56 11.97 -3.52
C PHE A 138 -3.02 11.73 -3.17
N LYS A 139 -3.70 10.92 -3.95
CA LYS A 139 -5.11 10.63 -3.69
C LYS A 139 -5.29 9.82 -2.41
N LEU A 140 -4.37 8.88 -2.16
CA LEU A 140 -4.41 8.13 -0.92
C LEU A 140 -4.15 9.03 0.28
N ASN A 141 -3.27 10.02 0.12
CA ASN A 141 -3.01 10.96 1.21
C ASN A 141 -4.31 11.62 1.67
N VAL A 142 -5.14 12.03 0.72
CA VAL A 142 -6.40 12.67 1.06
C VAL A 142 -7.32 11.72 1.80
N LEU A 143 -7.39 10.47 1.35
CA LEU A 143 -8.29 9.51 1.98
C LEU A 143 -7.81 9.07 3.36
N LEU A 144 -6.50 9.00 3.54
CA LEU A 144 -5.95 8.57 4.82
C LEU A 144 -5.96 9.70 5.86
N ASN A 145 -6.04 10.96 5.38
CA ASN A 145 -6.07 12.12 6.26
C ASN A 145 -7.30 12.95 5.98
N PRO A 146 -8.47 12.48 6.33
CA PRO A 146 -9.66 13.27 6.06
C PRO A 146 -9.64 14.51 6.87
N ARG A 147 -9.24 15.62 6.33
CA ARG A 147 -9.32 16.82 7.04
C ARG A 147 -10.63 17.26 6.87
N SER A 148 -11.29 17.20 7.69
CA SER A 148 -12.44 17.89 7.84
C SER A 148 -12.92 18.46 6.75
N SER A 149 -12.95 18.18 5.98
CA SER A 149 -13.58 18.91 5.07
C SER A 149 -14.85 19.08 5.27
#